data_4cceb26654b2c156e624bb8e6d51e0ea
#
_entry.id   4cceb26654b2c156e624bb8e6d51e0ea
#
_cell.length_a   1.000
_cell.length_b   1.000
_cell.length_c   1.000
_cell.angle_alpha   90.00
_cell.angle_beta   90.00
_cell.angle_gamma   90.00
#
_symmetry.space_group_name_H-M   'P 1'
#
loop_
_entity.id
_entity.type
_entity.pdbx_description
1 polymer ?
#
loop_
_entity_poly.entity_id
_entity_poly.type
_entity_poly.pdbx_seq_one_letter_code
_entity_poly.pdbx_strand_id
1 'polypeptide(L)'
;MTTFSRETLVAAHKHSSKHGQELLRSELCGCFYCLSNFKPDEITEWINEGASDELELSFVTAICPKCDIDAVLGSASGYDIADKEFLEAMYEYWF
;
A
#
# COMPACT_ATOMS: atom_id res chain seq x y z
N MET A 1 12.91 9.70 15.30
CA MET A 1 12.37 8.58 16.09
C MET A 1 10.91 8.38 15.74
N THR A 2 10.51 7.16 15.46
CA THR A 2 9.11 6.90 15.13
C THR A 2 8.24 6.91 16.37
N THR A 3 7.01 7.45 16.22
CA THR A 3 6.00 7.45 17.28
C THR A 3 4.92 6.40 17.05
N PHE A 4 5.08 5.58 16.00
CA PHE A 4 4.07 4.58 15.65
C PHE A 4 4.28 3.28 16.43
N SER A 5 3.19 2.75 16.99
CA SER A 5 3.25 1.51 17.73
C SER A 5 3.39 0.31 16.80
N ARG A 6 3.92 -0.79 17.33
CA ARG A 6 3.97 -2.05 16.60
C ARG A 6 2.59 -2.47 16.11
N GLU A 7 1.57 -2.28 16.94
CA GLU A 7 0.18 -2.65 16.60
C GLU A 7 -0.31 -1.87 15.40
N THR A 8 0.02 -0.58 15.31
CA THR A 8 -0.32 0.24 14.16
C THR A 8 0.36 -0.27 12.90
N LEU A 9 1.65 -0.58 12.99
CA LEU A 9 2.43 -1.05 11.84
C LEU A 9 1.93 -2.41 11.35
N VAL A 10 1.58 -3.30 12.26
CA VAL A 10 1.02 -4.62 11.91
C VAL A 10 -0.36 -4.47 11.27
N ALA A 11 -1.21 -3.63 11.83
CA ALA A 11 -2.55 -3.40 11.29
C ALA A 11 -2.48 -2.77 9.90
N ALA A 12 -1.59 -1.79 9.71
CA ALA A 12 -1.43 -1.12 8.42
C ALA A 12 -0.96 -2.09 7.33
N HIS A 13 -0.09 -3.03 7.66
CA HIS A 13 0.42 -4.00 6.71
C HIS A 13 -0.69 -4.83 6.05
N LYS A 14 -1.79 -5.06 6.75
CA LYS A 14 -2.93 -5.80 6.20
C LYS A 14 -3.56 -5.08 5.02
N HIS A 15 -3.36 -3.78 4.89
CA HIS A 15 -3.86 -2.99 3.78
C HIS A 15 -2.92 -2.97 2.58
N SER A 16 -1.79 -3.68 2.65
CA SER A 16 -0.80 -3.71 1.57
C SER A 16 -1.01 -4.85 0.57
N SER A 17 -2.11 -5.61 0.70
CA SER A 17 -2.45 -6.67 -0.24
C SER A 17 -3.96 -6.75 -0.41
N LYS A 18 -4.41 -7.29 -1.55
CA LYS A 18 -5.83 -7.47 -1.88
C LYS A 18 -6.62 -6.17 -1.69
N HIS A 19 -6.06 -5.07 -2.16
CA HIS A 19 -6.52 -3.73 -1.84
C HIS A 19 -6.91 -2.89 -3.06
N GLY A 20 -7.21 -3.53 -4.19
CA GLY A 20 -7.53 -2.78 -5.41
C GLY A 20 -8.65 -1.78 -5.23
N GLN A 21 -9.76 -2.18 -4.58
CA GLN A 21 -10.87 -1.26 -4.35
C GLN A 21 -10.47 -0.09 -3.45
N GLU A 22 -9.73 -0.38 -2.38
CA GLU A 22 -9.28 0.65 -1.44
C GLU A 22 -8.36 1.65 -2.13
N LEU A 23 -7.43 1.17 -2.95
CA LEU A 23 -6.52 2.06 -3.67
C LEU A 23 -7.24 2.93 -4.68
N LEU A 24 -8.23 2.38 -5.39
CA LEU A 24 -9.00 3.17 -6.35
C LEU A 24 -9.87 4.25 -5.70
N ARG A 25 -10.20 4.09 -4.42
CA ARG A 25 -10.91 5.11 -3.65
C ARG A 25 -9.97 6.10 -2.97
N SER A 26 -8.67 5.83 -3.00
CA SER A 26 -7.68 6.66 -2.34
C SER A 26 -7.36 7.89 -3.19
N GLU A 27 -7.06 9.01 -2.54
CA GLU A 27 -6.60 10.20 -3.22
C GLU A 27 -5.09 10.17 -3.44
N LEU A 28 -4.38 9.45 -2.56
CA LEU A 28 -2.94 9.32 -2.59
C LEU A 28 -2.55 7.92 -2.18
N CYS A 29 -1.54 7.38 -2.85
CA CYS A 29 -0.93 6.11 -2.49
C CYS A 29 0.51 6.33 -2.07
N GLY A 30 1.06 5.38 -1.34
CA GLY A 30 2.46 5.42 -0.94
C GLY A 30 3.03 4.03 -0.82
N CYS A 31 4.31 3.90 -1.14
CA CYS A 31 5.03 2.65 -1.02
C CYS A 31 5.94 2.73 0.20
N PHE A 32 5.82 1.79 1.12
CA PHE A 32 6.67 1.81 2.30
C PHE A 32 8.01 1.07 2.10
N TYR A 33 8.32 0.70 0.86
CA TYR A 33 9.66 0.22 0.52
C TYR A 33 10.53 1.35 -0.03
N CYS A 34 10.05 2.06 -1.05
CA CYS A 34 10.81 3.15 -1.67
C CYS A 34 10.42 4.53 -1.13
N LEU A 35 9.38 4.60 -0.31
CA LEU A 35 8.89 5.82 0.34
C LEU A 35 8.35 6.88 -0.62
N SER A 36 7.97 6.48 -1.83
CA SER A 36 7.39 7.39 -2.82
C SER A 36 5.88 7.50 -2.66
N ASN A 37 5.34 8.67 -3.01
CA ASN A 37 3.91 8.89 -3.11
C ASN A 37 3.53 9.00 -4.59
N PHE A 38 2.32 8.55 -4.91
CA PHE A 38 1.78 8.59 -6.28
C PHE A 38 0.27 8.47 -6.21
N LYS A 39 -0.39 8.74 -7.34
CA LYS A 39 -1.84 8.61 -7.42
C LYS A 39 -2.21 7.19 -7.85
N PRO A 40 -3.43 6.74 -7.52
CA PRO A 40 -3.87 5.39 -7.93
C PRO A 40 -3.78 5.12 -9.43
N ASP A 41 -4.02 6.14 -10.26
CA ASP A 41 -3.98 5.98 -11.71
C ASP A 41 -2.57 5.80 -12.28
N GLU A 42 -1.54 6.00 -11.47
CA GLU A 42 -0.16 5.73 -11.87
C GLU A 42 0.20 4.24 -11.75
N ILE A 43 -0.64 3.45 -11.08
CA ILE A 43 -0.41 2.01 -10.90
C ILE A 43 -0.80 1.30 -12.20
N THR A 44 0.13 0.58 -12.79
CA THR A 44 -0.09 -0.13 -14.06
C THR A 44 0.00 -1.64 -13.92
N GLU A 45 0.52 -2.14 -12.82
CA GLU A 45 0.67 -3.58 -12.59
C GLU A 45 -0.03 -4.00 -11.31
N TRP A 46 -0.77 -5.09 -11.41
CA TRP A 46 -1.54 -5.65 -10.30
C TRP A 46 -1.34 -7.16 -10.26
N ILE A 47 -1.18 -7.71 -9.05
CA ILE A 47 -1.12 -9.15 -8.85
C ILE A 47 -2.54 -9.62 -8.51
N ASN A 48 -3.04 -10.60 -9.28
CA ASN A 48 -4.32 -11.22 -8.96
C ASN A 48 -4.08 -12.35 -7.95
N GLU A 49 -4.49 -12.13 -6.72
CA GLU A 49 -4.30 -13.11 -5.64
C GLU A 49 -5.55 -13.95 -5.40
N GLY A 50 -6.58 -13.78 -6.21
CA GLY A 50 -7.78 -14.61 -6.14
C GLY A 50 -7.62 -15.91 -6.93
N ALA A 51 -8.50 -16.87 -6.66
CA ALA A 51 -8.49 -18.15 -7.35
C ALA A 51 -9.18 -18.10 -8.72
N SER A 52 -9.84 -17.00 -9.05
CA SER A 52 -10.58 -16.80 -10.29
C SER A 52 -9.70 -16.23 -11.38
N ASP A 53 -10.00 -16.57 -12.64
CA ASP A 53 -9.35 -15.95 -13.79
C ASP A 53 -9.87 -14.53 -14.03
N GLU A 54 -10.98 -14.16 -13.41
CA GLU A 54 -11.52 -12.81 -13.49
C GLU A 54 -10.79 -11.87 -12.54
N LEU A 55 -10.51 -10.66 -13.02
CA LEU A 55 -9.85 -9.65 -12.20
C LEU A 55 -10.89 -8.99 -11.30
N GLU A 56 -10.88 -9.33 -10.02
CA GLU A 56 -11.74 -8.67 -9.03
C GLU A 56 -10.89 -7.74 -8.17
N LEU A 57 -11.35 -6.50 -8.01
CA LEU A 57 -10.59 -5.47 -7.29
C LEU A 57 -10.30 -5.85 -5.83
N SER A 58 -11.19 -6.65 -5.22
CA SER A 58 -10.99 -7.08 -3.83
C SER A 58 -9.90 -8.14 -3.67
N PHE A 59 -9.39 -8.70 -4.78
CA PHE A 59 -8.35 -9.73 -4.73
C PHE A 59 -7.07 -9.32 -5.43
N VAL A 60 -6.92 -8.06 -5.83
CA VAL A 60 -5.71 -7.62 -6.52
C VAL A 60 -4.85 -6.78 -5.61
N THR A 61 -3.54 -6.96 -5.75
CA THR A 61 -2.51 -6.25 -5.00
C THR A 61 -1.70 -5.40 -5.98
N ALA A 62 -1.55 -4.12 -5.65
CA ALA A 62 -0.81 -3.19 -6.50
C ALA A 62 0.69 -3.41 -6.41
N ILE A 63 1.35 -3.24 -7.54
CA ILE A 63 2.82 -3.16 -7.60
C ILE A 63 3.18 -1.68 -7.67
N CYS A 64 4.14 -1.27 -6.85
CA CYS A 64 4.58 0.13 -6.83
C CYS A 64 5.10 0.55 -8.21
N PRO A 65 4.58 1.64 -8.80
CA PRO A 65 5.05 2.08 -10.11
C PRO A 65 6.44 2.69 -10.10
N LYS A 66 7.03 2.89 -8.92
CA LYS A 66 8.35 3.50 -8.77
C LYS A 66 9.46 2.49 -8.49
N CYS A 67 9.17 1.39 -7.78
CA CYS A 67 10.21 0.43 -7.38
C CYS A 67 9.85 -1.04 -7.66
N ASP A 68 8.65 -1.32 -8.16
CA ASP A 68 8.17 -2.66 -8.50
C ASP A 68 8.00 -3.62 -7.31
N ILE A 69 7.86 -3.07 -6.11
CA ILE A 69 7.62 -3.87 -4.89
C ILE A 69 6.15 -3.76 -4.50
N ASP A 70 5.59 -4.83 -3.95
CA ASP A 70 4.19 -4.90 -3.54
C ASP A 70 3.96 -4.37 -2.12
N ALA A 71 4.43 -3.16 -1.86
CA ALA A 71 4.34 -2.52 -0.55
C ALA A 71 3.55 -1.21 -0.60
N VAL A 72 2.40 -1.23 -1.29
CA VAL A 72 1.60 -0.02 -1.54
C VAL A 72 0.45 0.09 -0.56
N LEU A 73 0.28 1.28 0.00
CA LEU A 73 -0.86 1.63 0.85
C LEU A 73 -1.59 2.83 0.26
N GLY A 74 -2.90 2.89 0.47
CA GLY A 74 -3.71 4.01 0.00
C GLY A 74 -4.26 4.85 1.14
N SER A 75 -4.57 6.11 0.87
CA SER A 75 -5.13 7.02 1.87
C SER A 75 -6.50 6.57 2.37
N ALA A 76 -7.25 5.82 1.58
CA ALA A 76 -8.55 5.28 2.01
C ALA A 76 -8.42 4.23 3.12
N SER A 77 -7.20 3.76 3.41
CA SER A 77 -6.95 2.85 4.53
C SER A 77 -7.10 3.54 5.88
N GLY A 78 -7.12 4.87 5.90
CA GLY A 78 -7.21 5.64 7.13
C GLY A 78 -5.86 6.05 7.72
N TYR A 79 -4.75 5.59 7.14
CA TYR A 79 -3.41 5.98 7.58
C TYR A 79 -2.92 7.18 6.79
N ASP A 80 -2.05 7.98 7.41
CA ASP A 80 -1.50 9.17 6.76
C ASP A 80 -0.36 8.77 5.82
N ILE A 81 -0.72 8.49 4.58
CA ILE A 81 0.20 8.00 3.56
C ILE A 81 1.17 9.09 3.10
N ALA A 82 0.82 10.35 3.29
CA ALA A 82 1.72 11.47 2.95
C ALA A 82 2.83 11.66 3.99
N ASP A 83 2.68 11.07 5.16
CA ASP A 83 3.66 11.19 6.24
C ASP A 83 4.85 10.26 6.00
N LYS A 84 6.00 10.84 5.70
CA LYS A 84 7.22 10.06 5.47
C LYS A 84 7.67 9.28 6.69
N GLU A 85 7.43 9.80 7.88
CA GLU A 85 7.78 9.09 9.11
C GLU A 85 6.99 7.79 9.23
N PHE A 86 5.71 7.81 8.83
CA PHE A 86 4.90 6.60 8.82
C PHE A 86 5.45 5.57 7.83
N LEU A 87 5.75 5.99 6.61
CA LEU A 87 6.28 5.09 5.59
C LEU A 87 7.65 4.54 6.01
N GLU A 88 8.51 5.37 6.61
CA GLU A 88 9.80 4.91 7.12
C GLU A 88 9.63 3.90 8.26
N ALA A 89 8.68 4.13 9.16
CA ALA A 89 8.41 3.20 10.25
C ALA A 89 7.97 1.84 9.72
N MET A 90 7.12 1.84 8.68
CA MET A 90 6.70 0.61 8.02
C MET A 90 7.88 -0.10 7.36
N TYR A 91 8.75 0.65 6.69
CA TYR A 91 9.95 0.08 6.08
C TYR A 91 10.84 -0.58 7.13
N GLU A 92 11.14 0.13 8.20
CA GLU A 92 12.03 -0.38 9.24
C GLU A 92 11.47 -1.62 9.94
N TYR A 93 10.14 -1.69 10.07
CA TYR A 93 9.51 -2.83 10.75
C TYR A 93 9.43 -4.06 9.84
N TRP A 94 9.11 -3.87 8.56
CA TRP A 94 8.81 -4.98 7.64
C TRP A 94 9.97 -5.37 6.72
N PHE A 95 10.94 -4.49 6.54
CA PHE A 95 12.13 -4.73 5.72
C PHE A 95 13.39 -4.48 6.54
#